data_84c04d60d47e9e6eeecee321081f0505
#
_entry.id   84c04d60d47e9e6eeecee321081f0505
#
_cell.length_a   1.000
_cell.length_b   1.000
_cell.length_c   1.000
_cell.angle_alpha   90.00
_cell.angle_beta   90.00
_cell.angle_gamma   90.00
#
_symmetry.space_group_name_H-M   'P 1'
#
loop_
_entity.id
_entity.type
_entity.pdbx_description
1 polymer ?
#
loop_
_entity_poly.entity_id
_entity_poly.type
_entity_poly.pdbx_seq_one_letter_code
_entity_poly.pdbx_strand_id
1 'polypeptide(L)'
;GYQNAIALGIERSLIGNLIFGAITIVPIIAVTFIAGAFWEILFAIVRKHDISEGFLVTCALIPLTMPPSIPLWQLFIATSFGIVIGKEIFGGVGMNIFNPALTARCFIFFSYPSKISGDMVWLVGPDGYSGATALSVPATTKNSDAVTLLENVSQFDYSWLNLASGWIPGSIG
;
A
#
# COMPACT_ATOMS: atom_id res chain seq x y z
N GLY A 1 -3.81 13.04 7.33
CA GLY A 1 -5.10 12.39 7.42
C GLY A 1 -6.22 13.26 7.93
N TYR A 2 -6.51 13.24 9.20
CA TYR A 2 -7.69 13.91 9.78
C TYR A 2 -7.67 15.43 9.60
N GLN A 3 -6.54 16.08 9.82
CA GLN A 3 -6.41 17.54 9.63
C GLN A 3 -6.51 17.94 8.15
N ASN A 4 -6.00 17.12 7.24
CA ASN A 4 -6.16 17.35 5.80
C ASN A 4 -7.62 17.14 5.36
N ALA A 5 -8.33 16.19 5.97
CA ALA A 5 -9.75 15.99 5.71
C ALA A 5 -10.58 17.20 6.20
N ILE A 6 -10.26 17.75 7.37
CA ILE A 6 -10.90 18.98 7.89
C ILE A 6 -10.58 20.17 6.98
N ALA A 7 -9.32 20.30 6.53
CA ALA A 7 -8.90 21.36 5.61
C ALA A 7 -9.60 21.28 4.24
N LEU A 8 -10.01 20.09 3.82
CA LEU A 8 -10.80 19.84 2.62
C LEU A 8 -12.33 19.93 2.85
N GLY A 9 -12.76 20.27 4.07
CA GLY A 9 -14.18 20.36 4.43
C GLY A 9 -14.91 19.02 4.49
N ILE A 10 -14.18 17.91 4.62
CA ILE A 10 -14.75 16.57 4.70
C ILE A 10 -15.17 16.30 6.15
N GLU A 11 -16.46 16.28 6.40
CA GLU A 11 -17.01 15.93 7.72
C GLU A 11 -16.71 14.47 8.08
N ARG A 12 -16.61 14.20 9.39
CA ARG A 12 -16.37 12.86 9.94
C ARG A 12 -17.64 12.00 9.83
N SER A 13 -17.99 11.66 8.59
CA SER A 13 -19.09 10.77 8.24
C SER A 13 -18.54 9.55 7.50
N LEU A 14 -19.33 8.50 7.36
CA LEU A 14 -18.99 7.32 6.58
C LEU A 14 -18.63 7.70 5.14
N ILE A 15 -19.40 8.61 4.55
CA ILE A 15 -19.16 9.13 3.19
C ILE A 15 -17.87 9.95 3.14
N GLY A 16 -17.61 10.80 4.13
CA GLY A 16 -16.37 11.58 4.21
C GLY A 16 -15.13 10.69 4.29
N ASN A 17 -15.17 9.63 5.08
CA ASN A 17 -14.07 8.67 5.18
C ASN A 17 -13.84 7.91 3.87
N LEU A 18 -14.90 7.53 3.16
CA LEU A 18 -14.82 6.91 1.84
C LEU A 18 -14.20 7.85 0.79
N ILE A 19 -14.62 9.10 0.77
CA ILE A 19 -14.07 10.11 -0.15
C ILE A 19 -12.58 10.32 0.13
N PHE A 20 -12.20 10.46 1.40
CA PHE A 20 -10.80 10.62 1.77
C PHE A 20 -9.94 9.41 1.37
N GLY A 21 -10.43 8.20 1.64
CA GLY A 21 -9.78 6.95 1.19
C GLY A 21 -9.67 6.89 -0.34
N ALA A 22 -10.72 7.27 -1.06
CA ALA A 22 -10.71 7.29 -2.51
C ALA A 22 -9.68 8.30 -3.07
N ILE A 23 -9.61 9.52 -2.55
CA ILE A 23 -8.63 10.53 -2.96
C ILE A 23 -7.19 10.01 -2.78
N THR A 24 -6.96 9.20 -1.76
CA THR A 24 -5.63 8.63 -1.48
C THR A 24 -5.30 7.45 -2.39
N ILE A 25 -6.26 6.53 -2.61
CA ILE A 25 -5.97 5.25 -3.29
C ILE A 25 -6.16 5.31 -4.81
N VAL A 26 -7.07 6.14 -5.31
CA VAL A 26 -7.36 6.25 -6.75
C VAL A 26 -6.14 6.65 -7.58
N PRO A 27 -5.30 7.63 -7.17
CA PRO A 27 -4.08 7.94 -7.93
C PRO A 27 -3.10 6.77 -8.01
N ILE A 28 -2.99 5.97 -6.94
CA ILE A 28 -2.14 4.78 -6.88
C ILE A 28 -2.65 3.73 -7.88
N ILE A 29 -3.96 3.45 -7.86
CA ILE A 29 -4.60 2.55 -8.82
C ILE A 29 -4.39 3.06 -10.25
N ALA A 30 -4.67 4.32 -10.52
CA ALA A 30 -4.53 4.89 -11.85
C ALA A 30 -3.11 4.74 -12.41
N VAL A 31 -2.08 5.07 -11.62
CA VAL A 31 -0.68 4.94 -12.05
C VAL A 31 -0.30 3.49 -12.31
N THR A 32 -0.73 2.55 -11.48
CA THR A 32 -0.45 1.11 -11.70
C THR A 32 -1.11 0.58 -12.96
N PHE A 33 -2.37 0.95 -13.22
CA PHE A 33 -3.06 0.56 -14.45
C PHE A 33 -2.46 1.21 -15.70
N ILE A 34 -2.06 2.48 -15.64
CA ILE A 34 -1.41 3.17 -16.77
C ILE A 34 -0.05 2.51 -17.07
N ALA A 35 0.78 2.29 -16.05
CA ALA A 35 2.07 1.63 -16.23
C ALA A 35 1.92 0.19 -16.73
N GLY A 36 0.95 -0.55 -16.16
CA GLY A 36 0.68 -1.92 -16.57
C GLY A 36 0.16 -2.02 -18.00
N ALA A 37 -0.82 -1.21 -18.36
CA ALA A 37 -1.36 -1.17 -19.72
C ALA A 37 -0.28 -0.77 -20.74
N PHE A 38 0.57 0.18 -20.42
CA PHE A 38 1.67 0.59 -21.28
C PHE A 38 2.58 -0.58 -21.63
N TRP A 39 3.05 -1.32 -20.63
CA TRP A 39 3.94 -2.46 -20.87
C TRP A 39 3.24 -3.65 -21.52
N GLU A 40 2.02 -3.96 -21.11
CA GLU A 40 1.23 -5.05 -21.70
C GLU A 40 0.98 -4.82 -23.20
N ILE A 41 0.55 -3.61 -23.57
CA ILE A 41 0.32 -3.24 -24.96
C ILE A 41 1.64 -3.28 -25.77
N LEU A 42 2.73 -2.74 -25.19
CA LEU A 42 4.03 -2.73 -25.84
C LEU A 42 4.49 -4.17 -26.17
N PHE A 43 4.44 -5.07 -25.20
CA PHE A 43 4.85 -6.46 -25.40
C PHE A 43 3.86 -7.24 -26.28
N ALA A 44 2.56 -6.96 -26.21
CA ALA A 44 1.57 -7.55 -27.11
C ALA A 44 1.87 -7.19 -28.59
N ILE A 45 2.21 -5.94 -28.87
CA ILE A 45 2.60 -5.49 -30.22
C ILE A 45 3.89 -6.15 -30.67
N VAL A 46 4.93 -6.16 -29.82
CA VAL A 46 6.25 -6.71 -30.18
C VAL A 46 6.19 -8.22 -30.41
N ARG A 47 5.44 -8.94 -29.58
CA ARG A 47 5.34 -10.42 -29.65
C ARG A 47 4.18 -10.92 -30.49
N LYS A 48 3.29 -10.02 -30.96
CA LYS A 48 2.11 -10.34 -31.77
C LYS A 48 1.17 -11.34 -31.08
N HIS A 49 0.93 -11.16 -29.79
CA HIS A 49 -0.05 -11.93 -29.03
C HIS A 49 -1.17 -11.01 -28.50
N ASP A 50 -2.28 -11.61 -28.10
CA ASP A 50 -3.40 -10.90 -27.50
C ASP A 50 -3.06 -10.43 -26.09
N ILE A 51 -3.70 -9.32 -25.68
CA ILE A 51 -3.58 -8.78 -24.32
C ILE A 51 -4.20 -9.79 -23.35
N SER A 52 -3.46 -10.16 -22.33
CA SER A 52 -3.93 -11.13 -21.35
C SER A 52 -4.76 -10.48 -20.23
N GLU A 53 -5.89 -11.10 -19.89
CA GLU A 53 -6.72 -10.68 -18.76
C GLU A 53 -5.96 -10.69 -17.41
N GLY A 54 -4.91 -11.47 -17.26
CA GLY A 54 -4.05 -11.53 -16.09
C GLY A 54 -3.35 -10.21 -15.75
N PHE A 55 -3.25 -9.30 -16.72
CA PHE A 55 -2.78 -7.94 -16.49
C PHE A 55 -3.68 -7.18 -15.50
N LEU A 56 -5.00 -7.31 -15.59
CA LEU A 56 -5.95 -6.65 -14.69
C LEU A 56 -5.73 -7.08 -13.24
N VAL A 57 -5.54 -8.38 -13.04
CA VAL A 57 -5.26 -8.93 -11.69
C VAL A 57 -3.94 -8.39 -11.14
N THR A 58 -2.90 -8.36 -11.94
CA THR A 58 -1.59 -7.83 -11.53
C THR A 58 -1.70 -6.36 -11.13
N CYS A 59 -2.36 -5.54 -11.96
CA CYS A 59 -2.54 -4.12 -11.70
C CYS A 59 -3.47 -3.82 -10.53
N ALA A 60 -4.40 -4.72 -10.19
CA ALA A 60 -5.22 -4.61 -8.99
C ALA A 60 -4.47 -5.01 -7.71
N LEU A 61 -3.59 -6.00 -7.78
CA LEU A 61 -2.83 -6.48 -6.62
C LEU A 61 -1.69 -5.53 -6.21
N ILE A 62 -1.04 -4.85 -7.15
CA ILE A 62 0.08 -3.94 -6.84
C ILE A 62 -0.35 -2.83 -5.86
N PRO A 63 -1.43 -2.06 -6.11
CA PRO A 63 -1.89 -1.03 -5.19
C PRO A 63 -2.19 -1.54 -3.78
N LEU A 64 -2.75 -2.74 -3.67
CA LEU A 64 -3.10 -3.35 -2.38
C LEU A 64 -1.87 -3.74 -1.54
N THR A 65 -0.70 -3.86 -2.16
CA THR A 65 0.55 -4.19 -1.47
C THR A 65 1.44 -2.98 -1.22
N MET A 66 1.06 -1.81 -1.71
CA MET A 66 1.84 -0.57 -1.59
C MET A 66 1.29 0.35 -0.51
N PRO A 67 2.17 1.09 0.17
CA PRO A 67 1.72 2.06 1.16
C PRO A 67 1.03 3.27 0.50
N PRO A 68 0.05 3.89 1.19
CA PRO A 68 -0.69 5.02 0.65
C PRO A 68 0.14 6.29 0.47
N SER A 69 1.29 6.38 1.13
CA SER A 69 2.22 7.53 1.07
C SER A 69 3.28 7.42 -0.03
N ILE A 70 3.22 6.35 -0.86
CA ILE A 70 4.23 6.12 -1.89
C ILE A 70 4.22 7.23 -2.97
N PRO A 71 5.38 7.80 -3.35
CA PRO A 71 5.46 8.70 -4.48
C PRO A 71 5.06 8.01 -5.79
N LEU A 72 4.18 8.62 -6.56
CA LEU A 72 3.60 8.02 -7.77
C LEU A 72 4.66 7.63 -8.82
N TRP A 73 5.75 8.39 -8.92
CA TRP A 73 6.84 8.05 -9.85
C TRP A 73 7.61 6.79 -9.44
N GLN A 74 7.81 6.58 -8.13
CA GLN A 74 8.42 5.34 -7.62
C GLN A 74 7.51 4.14 -7.88
N LEU A 75 6.22 4.32 -7.67
CA LEU A 75 5.20 3.32 -7.98
C LEU A 75 5.21 2.96 -9.48
N PHE A 76 5.30 3.95 -10.37
CA PHE A 76 5.41 3.73 -11.82
C PHE A 76 6.62 2.86 -12.18
N ILE A 77 7.81 3.19 -11.64
CA ILE A 77 9.03 2.42 -11.89
C ILE A 77 8.92 1.00 -11.32
N ALA A 78 8.39 0.87 -10.10
CA ALA A 78 8.21 -0.43 -9.47
C ALA A 78 7.23 -1.33 -10.23
N THR A 79 6.11 -0.76 -10.67
CA THR A 79 5.12 -1.47 -11.50
C THR A 79 5.75 -1.91 -12.82
N SER A 80 6.50 -1.02 -13.47
CA SER A 80 7.24 -1.33 -14.69
C SER A 80 8.24 -2.46 -14.46
N PHE A 81 9.04 -2.40 -13.41
CA PHE A 81 9.98 -3.46 -13.05
C PHE A 81 9.25 -4.80 -12.78
N GLY A 82 8.18 -4.76 -11.98
CA GLY A 82 7.41 -5.95 -11.63
C GLY A 82 6.80 -6.65 -12.85
N ILE A 83 6.24 -5.87 -13.77
CA ILE A 83 5.63 -6.42 -14.99
C ILE A 83 6.70 -6.91 -15.98
N VAL A 84 7.69 -6.09 -16.29
CA VAL A 84 8.73 -6.46 -17.26
C VAL A 84 9.55 -7.64 -16.75
N ILE A 85 10.15 -7.52 -15.57
CA ILE A 85 11.07 -8.54 -15.01
C ILE A 85 10.31 -9.72 -14.41
N GLY A 86 9.16 -9.50 -13.79
CA GLY A 86 8.39 -10.55 -13.13
C GLY A 86 7.52 -11.37 -14.06
N LYS A 87 7.12 -10.81 -15.23
CA LYS A 87 6.16 -11.44 -16.12
C LYS A 87 6.64 -11.49 -17.58
N GLU A 88 6.92 -10.33 -18.18
CA GLU A 88 7.09 -10.24 -19.63
C GLU A 88 8.35 -10.92 -20.16
N ILE A 89 9.47 -10.84 -19.45
CA ILE A 89 10.70 -11.53 -19.91
C ILE A 89 10.53 -13.05 -20.04
N PHE A 90 9.66 -13.64 -19.22
CA PHE A 90 9.43 -15.08 -19.22
C PHE A 90 8.40 -15.56 -20.26
N GLY A 91 7.69 -14.65 -20.91
CA GLY A 91 6.70 -15.01 -21.94
C GLY A 91 5.26 -14.57 -21.61
N GLY A 92 5.03 -13.86 -20.51
CA GLY A 92 3.72 -13.36 -20.12
C GLY A 92 2.98 -14.26 -19.14
N VAL A 93 1.64 -14.18 -19.14
CA VAL A 93 0.80 -14.90 -18.19
C VAL A 93 0.92 -16.43 -18.38
N GLY A 94 1.09 -17.12 -17.25
CA GLY A 94 1.27 -18.58 -17.22
C GLY A 94 2.71 -19.05 -17.39
N MET A 95 3.61 -18.20 -17.89
CA MET A 95 5.05 -18.48 -18.04
C MET A 95 5.89 -17.76 -16.98
N ASN A 96 5.30 -16.88 -16.20
CA ASN A 96 6.00 -16.09 -15.19
C ASN A 96 6.46 -16.96 -14.01
N ILE A 97 7.75 -16.87 -13.68
CA ILE A 97 8.36 -17.57 -12.54
C ILE A 97 8.05 -16.82 -11.23
N PHE A 98 7.97 -15.49 -11.31
CA PHE A 98 7.69 -14.62 -10.16
C PHE A 98 6.30 -14.03 -10.23
N ASN A 99 5.71 -13.77 -9.06
CA ASN A 99 4.50 -12.96 -8.99
C ASN A 99 4.87 -11.48 -9.26
N PRO A 100 4.33 -10.85 -10.33
CA PRO A 100 4.72 -9.50 -10.72
C PRO A 100 4.45 -8.45 -9.64
N ALA A 101 3.36 -8.60 -8.87
CA ALA A 101 3.04 -7.67 -7.79
C ALA A 101 4.05 -7.76 -6.64
N LEU A 102 4.45 -8.97 -6.26
CA LEU A 102 5.49 -9.17 -5.25
C LEU A 102 6.86 -8.72 -5.75
N THR A 103 7.16 -8.90 -7.03
CA THR A 103 8.41 -8.42 -7.64
C THR A 103 8.48 -6.88 -7.61
N ALA A 104 7.37 -6.19 -7.91
CA ALA A 104 7.27 -4.74 -7.78
C ALA A 104 7.49 -4.28 -6.33
N ARG A 105 6.88 -4.98 -5.36
CA ARG A 105 7.06 -4.70 -3.93
C ARG A 105 8.51 -4.92 -3.48
N CYS A 106 9.14 -6.03 -3.89
CA CYS A 106 10.56 -6.29 -3.63
C CYS A 106 11.45 -5.17 -4.15
N PHE A 107 11.20 -4.72 -5.37
CA PHE A 107 11.97 -3.61 -5.96
C PHE A 107 11.90 -2.35 -5.09
N ILE A 108 10.70 -1.95 -4.64
CA ILE A 108 10.56 -0.78 -3.75
C ILE A 108 11.26 -1.03 -2.41
N PHE A 109 11.13 -2.21 -1.84
CA PHE A 109 11.73 -2.54 -0.55
C PHE A 109 13.25 -2.41 -0.57
N PHE A 110 13.90 -2.84 -1.63
CA PHE A 110 15.36 -2.75 -1.75
C PHE A 110 15.84 -1.38 -2.25
N SER A 111 15.10 -0.74 -3.16
CA SER A 111 15.51 0.54 -3.75
C SER A 111 15.17 1.75 -2.88
N TYR A 112 14.03 1.69 -2.17
CA TYR A 112 13.48 2.80 -1.40
C TYR A 112 12.93 2.35 -0.04
N PRO A 113 13.76 1.73 0.83
CA PRO A 113 13.29 1.10 2.07
C PRO A 113 12.55 2.07 2.99
N SER A 114 12.93 3.34 3.03
CA SER A 114 12.27 4.38 3.83
C SER A 114 10.84 4.70 3.39
N LYS A 115 10.42 4.28 2.21
CA LYS A 115 9.09 4.53 1.65
C LYS A 115 8.14 3.34 1.79
N ILE A 116 8.60 2.20 2.25
CA ILE A 116 7.79 0.98 2.41
C ILE A 116 7.94 0.35 3.79
N SER A 117 8.96 0.75 4.54
CA SER A 117 9.26 0.23 5.88
C SER A 117 9.06 1.33 6.92
N GLY A 118 8.58 0.94 8.09
CA GLY A 118 8.31 1.82 9.22
C GLY A 118 6.83 2.15 9.41
N ASP A 119 6.48 2.64 10.59
CA ASP A 119 5.09 2.87 11.00
C ASP A 119 4.43 4.05 10.30
N MET A 120 5.24 5.07 9.96
CA MET A 120 4.74 6.31 9.34
C MET A 120 4.25 6.13 7.90
N VAL A 121 4.67 5.07 7.23
CA VAL A 121 4.45 4.88 5.80
C VAL A 121 3.05 4.34 5.50
N TRP A 122 2.50 3.55 6.40
CA TRP A 122 1.22 2.86 6.25
C TRP A 122 0.02 3.67 6.73
N LEU A 123 0.26 4.79 7.40
CA LEU A 123 -0.78 5.64 7.94
C LEU A 123 -0.83 6.97 7.18
N VAL A 124 -2.02 7.33 6.72
CA VAL A 124 -2.30 8.66 6.18
C VAL A 124 -2.68 9.55 7.37
N GLY A 125 -1.66 10.03 8.07
CA GLY A 125 -1.83 10.89 9.25
C GLY A 125 -1.44 12.35 8.98
N PRO A 126 -1.82 13.29 9.86
CA PRO A 126 -1.28 14.65 9.82
C PRO A 126 0.23 14.65 10.10
N ASP A 127 0.93 15.65 9.59
CA ASP A 127 2.36 15.82 9.85
C ASP A 127 2.62 15.86 11.37
N GLY A 128 3.58 15.07 11.84
CA GLY A 128 3.93 14.97 13.25
C GLY A 128 3.15 13.93 14.06
N TYR A 129 2.20 13.21 13.44
CA TYR A 129 1.52 12.09 14.09
C TYR A 129 2.21 10.77 13.73
N SER A 130 2.86 10.14 14.70
CA SER A 130 3.35 8.77 14.55
C SER A 130 2.22 7.81 14.92
N GLY A 131 1.57 7.24 13.92
CA GLY A 131 0.62 6.15 14.12
C GLY A 131 1.35 4.83 14.36
N ALA A 132 2.01 4.71 15.50
CA ALA A 132 2.64 3.46 15.87
C ALA A 132 1.59 2.34 15.87
N THR A 133 1.83 1.28 15.11
CA THR A 133 0.97 0.10 15.16
C THR A 133 1.14 -0.60 16.51
N ALA A 134 0.12 -1.32 16.97
CA ALA A 134 0.18 -2.06 18.22
C ALA A 134 1.42 -2.98 18.34
N LEU A 135 1.94 -3.46 17.21
CA LEU A 135 3.13 -4.31 17.14
C LEU A 135 4.45 -3.55 17.17
N SER A 136 4.46 -2.29 16.74
CA SER A 136 5.71 -1.50 16.72
C SER A 136 6.12 -1.02 18.10
N VAL A 137 5.18 -0.81 19.01
CA VAL A 137 5.45 -0.35 20.38
C VAL A 137 6.28 -1.38 21.16
N PRO A 138 5.88 -2.67 21.28
CA PRO A 138 6.72 -3.67 21.94
C PRO A 138 8.00 -4.00 21.18
N ALA A 139 8.04 -3.85 19.85
CA ALA A 139 9.25 -4.10 19.06
C ALA A 139 10.38 -3.09 19.34
N THR A 140 10.03 -1.86 19.73
CA THR A 140 11.00 -0.80 20.02
C THR A 140 11.39 -0.70 21.50
N THR A 141 10.60 -1.30 22.38
CA THR A 141 10.82 -1.26 23.85
C THR A 141 11.36 -2.59 24.37
N LYS A 142 12.56 -2.58 24.92
CA LYS A 142 13.32 -3.79 25.25
C LYS A 142 12.90 -4.53 26.53
N ASN A 143 12.05 -4.03 27.45
CA ASN A 143 11.91 -4.63 28.79
C ASN A 143 10.60 -4.35 29.56
N SER A 144 9.46 -4.35 28.94
CA SER A 144 8.21 -4.16 29.69
C SER A 144 7.05 -4.97 29.07
N ASP A 145 6.06 -5.30 29.89
CA ASP A 145 4.86 -5.98 29.43
C ASP A 145 4.19 -5.18 28.31
N ALA A 146 4.02 -5.83 27.16
CA ALA A 146 3.51 -5.19 25.94
C ALA A 146 2.15 -4.50 26.16
N VAL A 147 1.30 -5.05 27.02
CA VAL A 147 -0.03 -4.52 27.33
C VAL A 147 0.06 -3.19 28.08
N THR A 148 0.87 -3.13 29.13
CA THR A 148 1.04 -1.90 29.94
C THR A 148 1.71 -0.78 29.15
N LEU A 149 2.58 -1.12 28.20
CA LEU A 149 3.19 -0.14 27.29
C LEU A 149 2.18 0.41 26.30
N LEU A 150 1.34 -0.44 25.74
CA LEU A 150 0.30 -0.03 24.79
C LEU A 150 -0.72 0.89 25.46
N GLU A 151 -1.12 0.62 26.70
CA GLU A 151 -2.03 1.45 27.49
C GLU A 151 -1.41 2.82 27.84
N ASN A 152 -0.10 2.86 28.12
CA ASN A 152 0.59 4.11 28.52
C ASN A 152 0.99 5.00 27.34
N VAL A 153 1.25 4.44 26.16
CA VAL A 153 1.73 5.18 24.99
C VAL A 153 0.59 5.60 24.07
N SER A 154 -0.51 4.87 24.07
CA SER A 154 -1.67 5.17 23.24
C SER A 154 -2.87 5.59 24.08
N GLN A 155 -3.57 6.60 23.61
CA GLN A 155 -4.88 7.01 24.17
C GLN A 155 -6.02 6.06 23.74
N PHE A 156 -5.69 4.85 23.27
CA PHE A 156 -6.65 3.87 22.76
C PHE A 156 -6.84 2.73 23.75
N ASP A 157 -8.08 2.36 23.98
CA ASP A 157 -8.43 1.15 24.72
C ASP A 157 -8.23 -0.08 23.82
N TYR A 158 -7.22 -0.89 24.12
CA TYR A 158 -6.87 -2.13 23.41
C TYR A 158 -7.78 -3.30 23.82
N SER A 159 -9.08 -3.08 23.81
CA SER A 159 -10.04 -4.18 23.98
C SER A 159 -10.14 -5.02 22.70
N TRP A 160 -10.52 -6.28 22.83
CA TRP A 160 -10.73 -7.19 21.70
C TRP A 160 -11.76 -6.64 20.69
N LEU A 161 -12.78 -5.93 21.18
CA LEU A 161 -13.79 -5.29 20.34
C LEU A 161 -13.21 -4.15 19.52
N ASN A 162 -12.35 -3.34 20.11
CA ASN A 162 -11.72 -2.21 19.41
C ASN A 162 -10.68 -2.69 18.38
N LEU A 163 -9.96 -3.79 18.68
CA LEU A 163 -9.05 -4.43 17.75
C LEU A 163 -9.78 -5.06 16.55
N ALA A 164 -10.92 -5.70 16.80
CA ALA A 164 -11.72 -6.34 15.75
C ALA A 164 -12.51 -5.35 14.90
N SER A 165 -12.92 -4.22 15.49
CA SER A 165 -13.73 -3.20 14.80
C SER A 165 -12.94 -2.21 13.94
N GLY A 166 -11.60 -2.27 13.97
CA GLY A 166 -10.76 -1.34 13.22
C GLY A 166 -10.62 0.06 13.80
N TRP A 167 -11.01 0.25 15.06
CA TRP A 167 -10.88 1.55 15.73
C TRP A 167 -9.44 1.91 16.07
N ILE A 168 -8.56 0.92 16.14
CA ILE A 168 -7.15 1.09 16.48
C ILE A 168 -6.31 0.99 15.22
N PRO A 169 -5.40 1.94 14.96
CA PRO A 169 -4.49 1.88 13.81
C PRO A 169 -3.69 0.57 13.81
N GLY A 170 -3.69 -0.12 12.67
CA GLY A 170 -3.00 -1.42 12.54
C GLY A 170 -3.78 -2.63 13.07
N SER A 171 -5.04 -2.46 13.44
CA SER A 171 -5.95 -3.57 13.76
C SER A 171 -6.47 -4.27 12.49
N ILE A 172 -7.24 -5.36 12.68
CA ILE A 172 -7.72 -6.21 11.58
C ILE A 172 -8.85 -5.54 10.76
N GLY A 173 -9.50 -4.54 11.32
CA GLY A 173 -10.61 -3.83 10.67
C GLY A 173 -10.21 -2.75 9.71
#